data_8046b4b6e4fdfa8db369d34c97d4b6ed
#
_entry.id   8046b4b6e4fdfa8db369d34c97d4b6ed
#
_cell.length_a   1.000
_cell.length_b   1.000
_cell.length_c   1.000
_cell.angle_alpha   90.00
_cell.angle_beta   90.00
_cell.angle_gamma   90.00
#
_symmetry.space_group_name_H-M   'P 1'
#
loop_
_entity.id
_entity.type
_entity.pdbx_description
1 polymer ?
#
loop_
_entity_poly.entity_id
_entity_poly.type
_entity_poly.pdbx_seq_one_letter_code
_entity_poly.pdbx_strand_id
1 'polypeptide(L)'
;MTAIGRAAFSRCGHYRWWLERVWEPQGGRLLFIGLNPSRADHRHDDPTLRRLMAFAAGWGYGGLEVLNLFARISPSPAALAQAADPVGAANGAWLRRRLRAAGRCASPGLIWLGWGNGGRRLGQDARVLALLAPYQHRLVCLGLTASGAPLHPLYQPAVSLLRPYGPSCGRSAAAAAPWPAPPAATPSTCS
;
A
#
# COMPACT_ATOMS: atom_id res chain seq x y z
N MET A 1 7.63 -11.46 -15.78
CA MET A 1 7.04 -10.13 -16.01
C MET A 1 8.13 -9.11 -15.72
N THR A 2 8.59 -8.35 -16.74
CA THR A 2 9.61 -7.31 -16.55
C THR A 2 8.89 -6.05 -16.06
N ALA A 3 9.19 -5.60 -14.85
CA ALA A 3 8.56 -4.41 -14.28
C ALA A 3 9.60 -3.26 -14.20
N ILE A 4 9.16 -2.04 -14.53
CA ILE A 4 9.95 -0.84 -14.28
C ILE A 4 9.87 -0.52 -12.79
N GLY A 5 11.03 -0.44 -12.13
CA GLY A 5 11.15 -0.15 -10.70
C GLY A 5 11.64 1.26 -10.43
N ARG A 6 11.00 1.95 -9.48
CA ARG A 6 11.45 3.24 -8.94
C ARG A 6 11.37 3.22 -7.42
N ALA A 7 12.25 3.93 -6.74
CA ALA A 7 12.20 4.08 -5.29
C ALA A 7 12.82 5.40 -4.84
N ALA A 8 12.38 5.91 -3.70
CA ALA A 8 12.95 7.09 -3.06
C ALA A 8 13.45 6.73 -1.66
N PHE A 9 14.71 7.03 -1.40
CA PHE A 9 15.40 6.78 -0.14
C PHE A 9 15.89 8.09 0.50
N SER A 10 16.18 8.03 1.79
CA SER A 10 16.95 9.07 2.45
C SER A 10 18.41 9.06 1.98
N ARG A 11 19.13 10.18 2.13
CA ARG A 11 20.56 10.25 1.82
C ARG A 11 21.41 9.25 2.64
N CYS A 12 21.01 8.98 3.89
CA CYS A 12 21.70 8.02 4.75
C CYS A 12 21.34 6.55 4.46
N GLY A 13 20.43 6.27 3.49
CA GLY A 13 20.02 4.92 3.13
C GLY A 13 19.15 4.20 4.17
N HIS A 14 18.87 4.79 5.32
CA HIS A 14 18.13 4.14 6.40
C HIS A 14 16.62 4.17 6.24
N TYR A 15 16.08 5.02 5.36
CA TYR A 15 14.65 5.19 5.15
C TYR A 15 14.30 5.03 3.69
N ARG A 16 13.19 4.33 3.41
CA ARG A 16 12.56 4.29 2.09
C ARG A 16 11.22 4.99 2.18
N TRP A 17 11.09 6.10 1.47
CA TRP A 17 9.89 6.93 1.48
C TRP A 17 8.78 6.40 0.59
N TRP A 18 9.15 5.75 -0.52
CA TRP A 18 8.26 5.31 -1.56
C TRP A 18 8.95 4.27 -2.44
N LEU A 19 8.14 3.37 -3.04
CA LEU A 19 8.59 2.41 -4.04
C LEU A 19 7.47 2.21 -5.06
N GLU A 20 7.83 1.99 -6.34
CA GLU A 20 6.91 1.72 -7.43
C GLU A 20 7.37 0.54 -8.26
N ARG A 21 6.39 -0.22 -8.77
CA ARG A 21 6.55 -1.22 -9.82
C ARG A 21 5.48 -1.01 -10.88
N VAL A 22 5.89 -0.97 -12.15
CA VAL A 22 5.00 -0.83 -13.31
C VAL A 22 5.31 -1.94 -14.29
N TRP A 23 4.35 -2.80 -14.54
CA TRP A 23 4.45 -3.89 -15.51
C TRP A 23 3.55 -3.69 -16.72
N GLU A 24 2.53 -2.84 -16.61
CA GLU A 24 1.65 -2.42 -17.70
C GLU A 24 1.47 -0.89 -17.61
N PRO A 25 2.16 -0.10 -18.48
CA PRO A 25 2.16 1.35 -18.39
C PRO A 25 0.78 1.99 -18.50
N GLN A 26 -0.11 1.41 -19.29
CA GLN A 26 -1.49 1.90 -19.51
C GLN A 26 -2.48 1.38 -18.45
N GLY A 27 -2.10 0.40 -17.65
CA GLY A 27 -2.94 -0.15 -16.59
C GLY A 27 -3.05 0.76 -15.37
N GLY A 28 -4.11 0.58 -14.58
CA GLY A 28 -4.34 1.31 -13.33
C GLY A 28 -3.22 1.08 -12.32
N ARG A 29 -3.09 2.00 -11.36
CA ARG A 29 -2.12 1.91 -10.23
C ARG A 29 -2.86 1.62 -8.93
N LEU A 30 -2.40 0.62 -8.21
CA LEU A 30 -2.83 0.33 -6.84
C LEU A 30 -1.85 0.98 -5.86
N LEU A 31 -2.36 1.75 -4.91
CA LEU A 31 -1.54 2.30 -3.82
C LEU A 31 -1.64 1.38 -2.60
N PHE A 32 -0.52 0.83 -2.13
CA PHE A 32 -0.47 0.01 -0.93
C PHE A 32 0.19 0.78 0.23
N ILE A 33 -0.38 0.67 1.42
CA ILE A 33 0.21 1.21 2.67
C ILE A 33 0.46 0.05 3.63
N GLY A 34 1.74 -0.29 3.81
CA GLY A 34 2.20 -1.33 4.72
C GLY A 34 2.77 -0.82 6.03
N LEU A 35 3.39 -1.70 6.81
CA LEU A 35 3.98 -1.37 8.12
C LEU A 35 5.28 -0.58 7.93
N ASN A 36 6.31 -1.22 7.40
CA ASN A 36 7.62 -0.65 7.17
C ASN A 36 8.30 -1.30 5.95
N PRO A 37 9.28 -0.61 5.32
CA PRO A 37 10.08 -1.20 4.26
C PRO A 37 10.96 -2.34 4.79
N SER A 38 11.10 -3.40 3.98
CA SER A 38 12.09 -4.45 4.17
C SER A 38 13.27 -4.22 3.21
N ARG A 39 13.66 -5.20 2.40
CA ARG A 39 14.87 -5.16 1.57
C ARG A 39 14.65 -4.74 0.12
N ALA A 40 13.39 -4.60 -0.31
CA ALA A 40 13.11 -4.21 -1.69
C ALA A 40 13.61 -2.81 -2.00
N ASP A 41 14.26 -2.65 -3.17
CA ASP A 41 14.75 -1.39 -3.70
C ASP A 41 14.23 -1.15 -5.14
N HIS A 42 14.86 -0.27 -5.90
CA HIS A 42 14.46 0.02 -7.29
C HIS A 42 14.76 -1.12 -8.28
N ARG A 43 15.57 -2.12 -7.91
CA ARG A 43 15.99 -3.25 -8.75
C ARG A 43 15.56 -4.61 -8.19
N HIS A 44 15.52 -4.75 -6.88
CA HIS A 44 15.34 -6.04 -6.21
C HIS A 44 13.99 -6.10 -5.49
N ASP A 45 13.28 -7.20 -5.68
CA ASP A 45 12.01 -7.48 -5.04
C ASP A 45 12.21 -8.43 -3.86
N ASP A 46 11.73 -8.03 -2.69
CA ASP A 46 11.63 -8.92 -1.54
C ASP A 46 10.36 -9.81 -1.61
N PRO A 47 10.22 -10.83 -0.75
CA PRO A 47 9.05 -11.71 -0.75
C PRO A 47 7.72 -10.94 -0.58
N THR A 48 7.70 -9.89 0.23
CA THR A 48 6.51 -9.07 0.45
C THR A 48 6.12 -8.34 -0.84
N LEU A 49 7.08 -7.69 -1.50
CA LEU A 49 6.80 -6.96 -2.73
C LEU A 49 6.34 -7.89 -3.85
N ARG A 50 6.97 -9.07 -4.02
CA ARG A 50 6.51 -10.08 -4.98
C ARG A 50 5.05 -10.49 -4.72
N ARG A 51 4.70 -10.67 -3.44
CA ARG A 51 3.34 -11.01 -3.04
C ARG A 51 2.34 -9.91 -3.36
N LEU A 52 2.69 -8.65 -3.08
CA LEU A 52 1.88 -7.47 -3.39
C LEU A 52 1.65 -7.33 -4.91
N MET A 53 2.71 -7.52 -5.71
CA MET A 53 2.61 -7.48 -7.17
C MET A 53 1.71 -8.58 -7.73
N ALA A 54 1.81 -9.81 -7.19
CA ALA A 54 0.95 -10.92 -7.60
C ALA A 54 -0.53 -10.63 -7.33
N PHE A 55 -0.86 -10.08 -6.16
CA PHE A 55 -2.22 -9.63 -5.84
C PHE A 55 -2.70 -8.52 -6.78
N ALA A 56 -1.89 -7.46 -6.93
CA ALA A 56 -2.26 -6.32 -7.77
C ALA A 56 -2.50 -6.73 -9.24
N ALA A 57 -1.63 -7.58 -9.80
CA ALA A 57 -1.80 -8.13 -11.14
C ALA A 57 -3.05 -9.02 -11.25
N GLY A 58 -3.30 -9.88 -10.26
CA GLY A 58 -4.50 -10.74 -10.19
C GLY A 58 -5.80 -9.94 -10.12
N TRP A 59 -5.78 -8.71 -9.59
CA TRP A 59 -6.93 -7.79 -9.58
C TRP A 59 -6.97 -6.84 -10.79
N GLY A 60 -6.12 -7.05 -11.83
CA GLY A 60 -6.13 -6.29 -13.07
C GLY A 60 -5.41 -4.94 -13.02
N TYR A 61 -4.57 -4.68 -12.00
CA TYR A 61 -3.74 -3.48 -11.98
C TYR A 61 -2.48 -3.66 -12.83
N GLY A 62 -2.05 -2.59 -13.50
CA GLY A 62 -0.81 -2.54 -14.31
C GLY A 62 0.39 -2.03 -13.53
N GLY A 63 0.23 -1.68 -12.25
CA GLY A 63 1.31 -1.24 -11.38
C GLY A 63 0.90 -1.07 -9.93
N LEU A 64 1.91 -0.94 -9.09
CA LEU A 64 1.79 -0.85 -7.63
C LEU A 64 2.70 0.25 -7.10
N GLU A 65 2.16 1.11 -6.25
CA GLU A 65 2.93 2.02 -5.40
C GLU A 65 2.90 1.53 -3.96
N VAL A 66 4.04 1.60 -3.27
CA VAL A 66 4.18 1.17 -1.88
C VAL A 66 4.63 2.32 -1.01
N LEU A 67 3.83 2.63 -0.01
CA LEU A 67 4.11 3.51 1.10
C LEU A 67 4.08 2.72 2.41
N ASN A 68 4.55 3.31 3.48
CA ASN A 68 4.60 2.63 4.77
C ASN A 68 4.21 3.58 5.92
N LEU A 69 3.66 3.03 7.00
CA LEU A 69 3.43 3.79 8.25
C LEU A 69 4.74 4.30 8.81
N PHE A 70 5.75 3.43 8.84
CA PHE A 70 7.12 3.73 9.26
C PHE A 70 8.03 3.65 8.04
N ALA A 71 8.85 4.66 7.80
CA ALA A 71 9.75 4.67 6.66
C ALA A 71 11.11 4.00 6.95
N ARG A 72 11.43 3.71 8.22
CA ARG A 72 12.67 3.02 8.60
C ARG A 72 12.73 1.64 7.96
N ILE A 73 13.78 1.38 7.21
CA ILE A 73 14.06 0.06 6.66
C ILE A 73 14.43 -0.87 7.80
N SER A 74 13.68 -1.95 7.96
CA SER A 74 13.90 -2.90 9.06
C SER A 74 13.56 -4.33 8.61
N PRO A 75 14.40 -5.32 8.95
CA PRO A 75 14.15 -6.72 8.57
C PRO A 75 13.05 -7.38 9.43
N SER A 76 12.73 -6.81 10.58
CA SER A 76 11.74 -7.37 11.49
C SER A 76 11.00 -6.29 12.30
N PRO A 77 9.78 -6.58 12.79
CA PRO A 77 9.06 -5.69 13.70
C PRO A 77 9.83 -5.40 15.00
N ALA A 78 10.61 -6.36 15.51
CA ALA A 78 11.43 -6.17 16.71
C ALA A 78 12.54 -5.14 16.47
N ALA A 79 13.27 -5.24 15.35
CA ALA A 79 14.29 -4.26 14.97
C ALA A 79 13.68 -2.87 14.69
N LEU A 80 12.48 -2.81 14.12
CA LEU A 80 11.74 -1.55 13.98
C LEU A 80 11.41 -0.94 15.34
N ALA A 81 11.08 -1.78 16.33
CA ALA A 81 10.74 -1.36 17.67
C ALA A 81 11.90 -0.69 18.41
N GLN A 82 13.14 -1.07 18.11
CA GLN A 82 14.36 -0.54 18.71
C GLN A 82 14.91 0.71 18.00
N ALA A 83 14.34 1.08 16.84
CA ALA A 83 14.79 2.26 16.11
C ALA A 83 14.46 3.55 16.86
N ALA A 84 15.43 4.47 17.00
CA ALA A 84 15.23 5.76 17.65
C ALA A 84 14.18 6.61 16.92
N ASP A 85 14.19 6.61 15.58
CA ASP A 85 13.15 7.22 14.74
C ASP A 85 12.65 6.20 13.72
N PRO A 86 11.58 5.44 14.00
CA PRO A 86 11.02 4.50 13.06
C PRO A 86 10.19 5.18 11.97
N VAL A 87 9.61 6.36 12.23
CA VAL A 87 8.73 7.07 11.29
C VAL A 87 9.52 7.72 10.16
N GLY A 88 10.58 8.44 10.49
CA GLY A 88 11.38 9.23 9.57
C GLY A 88 10.75 10.60 9.27
N ALA A 89 11.53 11.66 9.39
CA ALA A 89 11.06 13.06 9.31
C ALA A 89 10.29 13.40 8.02
N ALA A 90 10.66 12.80 6.87
CA ALA A 90 10.02 13.10 5.59
C ALA A 90 8.82 12.20 5.26
N ASN A 91 8.53 11.15 6.05
CA ASN A 91 7.50 10.15 5.72
C ASN A 91 6.11 10.76 5.52
N GLY A 92 5.68 11.62 6.43
CA GLY A 92 4.38 12.28 6.33
C GLY A 92 4.24 13.18 5.08
N ALA A 93 5.32 13.82 4.64
CA ALA A 93 5.33 14.62 3.42
C ALA A 93 5.19 13.73 2.17
N TRP A 94 5.88 12.58 2.15
CA TRP A 94 5.78 11.61 1.06
C TRP A 94 4.39 10.99 0.97
N LEU A 95 3.80 10.58 2.10
CA LEU A 95 2.41 10.10 2.17
C LEU A 95 1.45 11.13 1.54
N ARG A 96 1.46 12.38 2.01
CA ARG A 96 0.61 13.44 1.45
C ARG A 96 0.83 13.67 -0.03
N ARG A 97 2.09 13.70 -0.48
CA ARG A 97 2.45 13.91 -1.89
C ARG A 97 1.87 12.81 -2.78
N ARG A 98 2.06 11.53 -2.41
CA ARG A 98 1.60 10.38 -3.22
C ARG A 98 0.08 10.24 -3.20
N LEU A 99 -0.58 10.46 -2.06
CA LEU A 99 -2.04 10.49 -1.95
C LEU A 99 -2.65 11.56 -2.86
N ARG A 100 -2.08 12.76 -2.88
CA ARG A 100 -2.53 13.84 -3.78
C ARG A 100 -2.32 13.48 -5.26
N ALA A 101 -1.20 12.86 -5.61
CA ALA A 101 -0.92 12.42 -6.97
C ALA A 101 -1.92 11.35 -7.42
N ALA A 102 -2.17 10.34 -6.58
CA ALA A 102 -3.17 9.30 -6.83
C ALA A 102 -4.61 9.84 -6.92
N GLY A 103 -4.92 10.95 -6.24
CA GLY A 103 -6.22 11.61 -6.32
C GLY A 103 -6.46 12.42 -7.59
N ARG A 104 -5.40 12.78 -8.31
CA ARG A 104 -5.47 13.59 -9.56
C ARG A 104 -5.54 12.77 -10.85
N CYS A 105 -5.39 11.45 -10.75
CA CYS A 105 -5.57 10.58 -11.92
C CYS A 105 -7.04 10.57 -12.38
N ALA A 106 -7.29 10.53 -13.67
CA ALA A 106 -8.64 10.45 -14.27
C ALA A 106 -9.44 9.25 -13.74
N SER A 107 -8.75 8.16 -13.41
CA SER A 107 -9.29 6.98 -12.74
C SER A 107 -8.49 6.70 -11.48
N PRO A 108 -8.85 7.32 -10.34
CA PRO A 108 -8.11 7.14 -9.11
C PRO A 108 -8.21 5.68 -8.61
N GLY A 109 -7.06 5.01 -8.49
CA GLY A 109 -6.97 3.63 -8.00
C GLY A 109 -7.36 3.50 -6.53
N LEU A 110 -7.59 2.28 -6.08
CA LEU A 110 -7.84 1.96 -4.67
C LEU A 110 -6.59 2.19 -3.81
N ILE A 111 -6.80 2.36 -2.52
CA ILE A 111 -5.74 2.45 -1.50
C ILE A 111 -5.87 1.21 -0.61
N TRP A 112 -4.97 0.27 -0.79
CA TRP A 112 -4.94 -0.98 -0.05
C TRP A 112 -4.14 -0.85 1.24
N LEU A 113 -4.79 -1.12 2.37
CA LEU A 113 -4.21 -1.06 3.71
C LEU A 113 -3.80 -2.46 4.16
N GLY A 114 -2.57 -2.61 4.70
CA GLY A 114 -2.06 -3.93 5.07
C GLY A 114 -0.86 -3.88 6.03
N TRP A 115 -0.94 -3.13 7.12
CA TRP A 115 0.16 -2.99 8.11
C TRP A 115 0.09 -3.95 9.30
N GLY A 116 -1.03 -4.66 9.50
CA GLY A 116 -1.21 -5.56 10.64
C GLY A 116 -1.19 -4.85 11.99
N ASN A 117 -1.09 -5.62 13.07
CA ASN A 117 -1.14 -5.10 14.45
C ASN A 117 -0.01 -4.13 14.80
N GLY A 118 1.13 -4.21 14.11
CA GLY A 118 2.26 -3.31 14.33
C GLY A 118 1.99 -1.84 14.07
N GLY A 119 0.93 -1.52 13.32
CA GLY A 119 0.55 -0.14 12.96
C GLY A 119 0.20 0.75 14.15
N ARG A 120 -0.31 0.18 15.25
CA ARG A 120 -0.69 0.92 16.46
C ARG A 120 0.50 1.55 17.20
N ARG A 121 1.70 1.07 16.91
CA ARG A 121 2.90 1.62 17.53
C ARG A 121 2.97 3.13 17.30
N LEU A 122 3.26 3.89 18.37
CA LEU A 122 3.33 5.35 18.38
C LEU A 122 2.05 6.05 17.87
N GLY A 123 0.90 5.37 17.81
CA GLY A 123 -0.33 5.92 17.22
C GLY A 123 -0.21 6.22 15.72
N GLN A 124 0.70 5.56 15.02
CA GLN A 124 1.01 5.90 13.63
C GLN A 124 -0.10 5.50 12.66
N ASP A 125 -0.81 4.41 12.93
CA ASP A 125 -2.03 4.03 12.19
C ASP A 125 -3.10 5.13 12.25
N ALA A 126 -3.40 5.65 13.45
CA ALA A 126 -4.37 6.73 13.64
C ALA A 126 -3.96 8.02 12.90
N ARG A 127 -2.66 8.38 12.96
CA ARG A 127 -2.12 9.55 12.23
C ARG A 127 -2.26 9.38 10.72
N VAL A 128 -1.97 8.21 10.18
CA VAL A 128 -2.08 7.96 8.74
C VAL A 128 -3.55 7.85 8.34
N LEU A 129 -4.42 7.22 9.13
CA LEU A 129 -5.87 7.19 8.89
C LEU A 129 -6.47 8.60 8.85
N ALA A 130 -6.02 9.52 9.69
CA ALA A 130 -6.43 10.92 9.61
C ALA A 130 -6.03 11.58 8.27
N LEU A 131 -4.85 11.27 7.72
CA LEU A 131 -4.44 11.71 6.38
C LEU A 131 -5.28 11.07 5.26
N LEU A 132 -5.82 9.88 5.50
CA LEU A 132 -6.63 9.12 4.55
C LEU A 132 -8.13 9.47 4.60
N ALA A 133 -8.58 10.29 5.57
CA ALA A 133 -9.99 10.65 5.72
C ALA A 133 -10.65 11.17 4.43
N PRO A 134 -10.03 12.03 3.60
CA PRO A 134 -10.61 12.47 2.32
C PRO A 134 -10.76 11.36 1.27
N TYR A 135 -10.12 10.22 1.47
CA TYR A 135 -10.06 9.09 0.53
C TYR A 135 -10.80 7.85 1.03
N GLN A 136 -11.68 7.97 2.05
CA GLN A 136 -12.34 6.82 2.70
C GLN A 136 -13.03 5.88 1.71
N HIS A 137 -13.68 6.41 0.68
CA HIS A 137 -14.38 5.65 -0.35
C HIS A 137 -13.47 4.78 -1.22
N ARG A 138 -12.15 4.95 -1.11
CA ARG A 138 -11.12 4.21 -1.85
C ARG A 138 -10.31 3.26 -0.98
N LEU A 139 -10.55 3.26 0.34
CA LEU A 139 -9.79 2.43 1.28
C LEU A 139 -10.29 0.99 1.25
N VAL A 140 -9.37 0.06 1.05
CA VAL A 140 -9.64 -1.37 1.02
C VAL A 140 -8.61 -2.15 1.84
N CYS A 141 -8.98 -3.35 2.27
CA CYS A 141 -8.09 -4.30 2.93
C CYS A 141 -8.47 -5.74 2.58
N LEU A 142 -7.66 -6.72 2.95
CA LEU A 142 -7.99 -8.15 2.82
C LEU A 142 -8.85 -8.68 3.96
N GLY A 143 -9.05 -7.88 4.99
CA GLY A 143 -9.76 -8.20 6.23
C GLY A 143 -9.08 -7.53 7.41
N LEU A 144 -9.63 -7.74 8.61
CA LEU A 144 -9.12 -7.16 9.85
C LEU A 144 -8.63 -8.24 10.79
N THR A 145 -7.61 -7.92 11.60
CA THR A 145 -7.19 -8.73 12.75
C THR A 145 -8.24 -8.64 13.85
N ALA A 146 -8.16 -9.49 14.86
CA ALA A 146 -9.01 -9.41 16.04
C ALA A 146 -8.96 -8.04 16.74
N SER A 147 -7.85 -7.31 16.60
CA SER A 147 -7.69 -5.96 17.13
C SER A 147 -8.15 -4.84 16.17
N GLY A 148 -8.71 -5.18 14.99
CA GLY A 148 -9.22 -4.21 14.01
C GLY A 148 -8.16 -3.62 13.08
N ALA A 149 -6.92 -4.12 13.08
CA ALA A 149 -5.89 -3.69 12.14
C ALA A 149 -6.05 -4.41 10.79
N PRO A 150 -5.75 -3.77 9.63
CA PRO A 150 -5.82 -4.42 8.34
C PRO A 150 -4.77 -5.52 8.21
N LEU A 151 -5.20 -6.72 7.75
CA LEU A 151 -4.35 -7.91 7.64
C LEU A 151 -3.15 -7.69 6.74
N HIS A 152 -1.98 -8.21 7.17
CA HIS A 152 -0.76 -8.13 6.38
C HIS A 152 -0.80 -9.13 5.21
N PRO A 153 -0.52 -8.70 3.96
CA PRO A 153 -0.70 -9.52 2.76
C PRO A 153 0.11 -10.81 2.71
N LEU A 154 1.28 -10.81 3.33
CA LEU A 154 2.21 -11.95 3.27
C LEU A 154 1.58 -13.26 3.78
N TYR A 155 0.65 -13.14 4.72
CA TYR A 155 0.03 -14.30 5.41
C TYR A 155 -1.37 -14.63 4.88
N GLN A 156 -1.82 -14.00 3.78
CA GLN A 156 -3.16 -14.20 3.25
C GLN A 156 -3.17 -15.20 2.09
N PRO A 157 -4.27 -15.95 1.87
CA PRO A 157 -4.43 -16.82 0.70
C PRO A 157 -4.28 -16.04 -0.62
N ALA A 158 -3.81 -16.72 -1.67
CA ALA A 158 -3.57 -16.09 -2.99
C ALA A 158 -4.87 -15.57 -3.64
N VAL A 159 -5.99 -16.19 -3.33
CA VAL A 159 -7.32 -15.87 -3.86
C VAL A 159 -8.08 -14.85 -3.03
N SER A 160 -7.42 -14.16 -2.10
CA SER A 160 -8.07 -13.15 -1.25
C SER A 160 -8.60 -11.98 -2.08
N LEU A 161 -9.80 -11.52 -1.74
CA LEU A 161 -10.46 -10.37 -2.37
C LEU A 161 -10.32 -9.12 -1.50
N LEU A 162 -10.25 -7.97 -2.16
CA LEU A 162 -10.29 -6.67 -1.49
C LEU A 162 -11.70 -6.40 -0.95
N ARG A 163 -11.77 -5.85 0.25
CA ARG A 163 -13.00 -5.43 0.93
C ARG A 163 -12.87 -3.96 1.33
N PRO A 164 -13.96 -3.17 1.31
CA PRO A 164 -13.94 -1.80 1.82
C PRO A 164 -13.40 -1.76 3.26
N TYR A 165 -12.49 -0.82 3.54
CA TYR A 165 -12.01 -0.58 4.89
C TYR A 165 -12.89 0.46 5.59
N GLY A 166 -13.57 0.07 6.67
CA GLY A 166 -14.47 0.95 7.42
C GLY A 166 -15.25 0.18 8.49
N PRO A 167 -16.21 0.83 9.16
CA PRO A 167 -17.00 0.21 10.23
C PRO A 167 -17.73 -1.07 9.82
N SER A 168 -17.98 -1.25 8.52
CA SER A 168 -18.64 -2.43 7.94
C SER A 168 -17.69 -3.60 7.67
N CYS A 169 -16.38 -3.42 7.73
CA CYS A 169 -15.41 -4.45 7.35
C CYS A 169 -15.38 -5.66 8.33
N GLY A 170 -15.90 -5.50 9.54
CA GLY A 170 -15.87 -6.52 10.60
C GLY A 170 -17.14 -7.37 10.75
N ARG A 171 -18.19 -7.13 10.00
CA ARG A 171 -19.53 -7.70 10.29
C ARG A 171 -20.22 -8.45 9.14
N SER A 172 -19.54 -9.06 8.21
CA SER A 172 -20.18 -10.08 7.37
C SER A 172 -19.18 -10.93 6.61
N ALA A 173 -19.20 -12.23 6.88
CA ALA A 173 -18.70 -13.28 5.98
C ALA A 173 -19.70 -13.55 4.82
N ALA A 174 -20.72 -12.71 4.64
CA ALA A 174 -21.62 -12.78 3.49
C ALA A 174 -20.93 -12.15 2.28
N ALA A 175 -20.92 -12.88 1.18
CA ALA A 175 -20.29 -12.56 -0.09
C ALA A 175 -20.53 -11.08 -0.49
N ALA A 176 -19.58 -10.21 -0.20
CA ALA A 176 -19.49 -8.94 -0.89
C ALA A 176 -19.19 -9.26 -2.35
N ALA A 177 -20.00 -8.75 -3.27
CA ALA A 177 -19.69 -8.85 -4.69
C ALA A 177 -18.26 -8.40 -4.94
N PRO A 178 -17.50 -9.06 -5.84
CA PRO A 178 -16.16 -8.66 -6.14
C PRO A 178 -16.16 -7.19 -6.56
N TRP A 179 -15.25 -6.41 -5.99
CA TRP A 179 -15.09 -5.00 -6.37
C TRP A 179 -14.88 -4.92 -7.87
N PRO A 180 -15.56 -4.02 -8.58
CA PRO A 180 -15.42 -3.93 -10.03
C PRO A 180 -13.96 -3.76 -10.41
N ALA A 181 -13.53 -4.48 -11.45
CA ALA A 181 -12.20 -4.33 -12.02
C ALA A 181 -11.92 -2.84 -12.28
N PRO A 182 -10.65 -2.38 -12.13
CA PRO A 182 -10.31 -1.00 -12.46
C PRO A 182 -10.77 -0.71 -13.90
N PRO A 183 -11.36 0.47 -14.17
CA PRO A 183 -11.78 0.81 -15.51
C PRO A 183 -10.58 0.70 -16.46
N ALA A 184 -10.79 0.08 -17.61
CA ALA A 184 -9.79 0.04 -18.68
C ALA A 184 -9.36 1.48 -18.97
N ALA A 185 -8.04 1.71 -19.05
CA ALA A 185 -7.52 3.03 -19.38
C ALA A 185 -8.04 3.43 -20.76
N THR A 186 -8.87 4.44 -20.85
CA THR A 186 -9.20 5.08 -22.13
C THR A 186 -7.91 5.67 -22.70
N PRO A 187 -7.56 5.40 -23.97
CA PRO A 187 -6.40 6.02 -24.58
C PRO A 187 -6.60 7.54 -24.58
N SER A 188 -5.70 8.25 -23.89
CA SER A 188 -5.66 9.71 -23.94
C SER A 188 -5.15 10.10 -25.30
N THR A 189 -6.05 10.54 -26.19
CA THR A 189 -5.67 11.26 -27.40
C THR A 189 -5.15 12.62 -26.98
N CYS A 190 -3.84 12.72 -26.80
CA CYS A 190 -3.13 14.01 -26.79
C CYS A 190 -2.92 14.40 -28.25
N SER A 191 -3.68 15.41 -28.72
CA SER A 191 -3.35 16.23 -29.87
C SER A 191 -2.40 17.33 -29.43
#